data_bb0643aa52d0055c60142c45bdaaac2f
#
_entry.id   bb0643aa52d0055c60142c45bdaaac2f
#
_cell.length_a   1.000
_cell.length_b   1.000
_cell.length_c   1.000
_cell.angle_alpha   90.00
_cell.angle_beta   90.00
_cell.angle_gamma   90.00
#
_symmetry.space_group_name_H-M   'P 1'
#
loop_
_entity.id
_entity.type
_entity.pdbx_description
1 polymer ?
#
loop_
_entity_poly.entity_id
_entity_poly.type
_entity_poly.pdbx_seq_one_letter_code
_entity_poly.pdbx_strand_id
1 'polypeptide(L)'
;MAGAVPLHGIHVPLVTPFAPSGEVAAGALEALAHEVLDAGATGIVALGTTGEAAALDEEERDLVTGVCARVCDGRGAVLTVGAGASGTRAAEASLAGLARWPQAGAALVTVPSFVRPSAAGVLAHFERLAAVSPVPLVVYHVPYRTGQPLDAATLRALGSLPGVVGVKYAVGTLDQDAVELLGDRPAGFHVLAGDDAHVSAMLALGASGGILASAHLATDRFAELAAAWRAGDAVHARTLGHALAGLSAAAFAEPSPGVVKGVLHAQGRIPTPDVRLPLLPASQAAVTAALERLAALPKARTGEA
;
A
#
# COMPACT_ATOMS: atom_id res chain seq x y z
N MET A 1 21.65 15.65 -0.28
CA MET A 1 20.31 15.58 -0.87
C MET A 1 19.92 14.10 -0.88
N ALA A 2 18.88 13.70 -0.15
CA ALA A 2 18.36 12.33 -0.26
C ALA A 2 17.93 12.11 -1.72
N GLY A 3 18.38 11.01 -2.33
CA GLY A 3 17.98 10.67 -3.69
C GLY A 3 16.46 10.53 -3.79
N ALA A 4 15.88 10.82 -4.96
CA ALA A 4 14.46 10.69 -5.18
C ALA A 4 14.03 9.23 -4.91
N VAL A 5 13.06 9.02 -4.03
CA VAL A 5 12.50 7.68 -3.76
C VAL A 5 11.69 7.26 -4.97
N PRO A 6 11.98 6.10 -5.60
CA PRO A 6 11.28 5.66 -6.80
C PRO A 6 9.88 5.11 -6.46
N LEU A 7 8.92 6.01 -6.21
CA LEU A 7 7.52 5.67 -5.95
C LEU A 7 6.75 5.44 -7.26
N HIS A 8 7.16 4.41 -8.01
CA HIS A 8 6.48 3.98 -9.23
C HIS A 8 6.22 2.48 -9.20
N GLY A 9 5.39 1.97 -10.11
CA GLY A 9 5.08 0.54 -10.17
C GLY A 9 4.20 0.08 -9.02
N ILE A 10 4.38 -1.15 -8.59
CA ILE A 10 3.51 -1.79 -7.58
C ILE A 10 4.28 -1.97 -6.28
N HIS A 11 3.73 -1.42 -5.21
CA HIS A 11 4.18 -1.62 -3.84
C HIS A 11 3.18 -2.50 -3.11
N VAL A 12 3.65 -3.55 -2.46
CA VAL A 12 2.77 -4.49 -1.75
C VAL A 12 2.75 -4.16 -0.26
N PRO A 13 1.56 -3.77 0.30
CA PRO A 13 1.42 -3.57 1.74
C PRO A 13 1.33 -4.93 2.42
N LEU A 14 2.46 -5.47 2.89
CA LEU A 14 2.53 -6.85 3.38
C LEU A 14 1.55 -7.10 4.52
N VAL A 15 0.85 -8.23 4.46
CA VAL A 15 0.15 -8.80 5.61
C VAL A 15 1.16 -9.21 6.67
N THR A 16 0.76 -9.21 7.93
CA THR A 16 1.53 -9.82 9.02
C THR A 16 1.02 -11.24 9.25
N PRO A 17 1.73 -12.30 8.83
CA PRO A 17 1.33 -13.67 9.09
C PRO A 17 1.46 -14.00 10.58
N PHE A 18 0.51 -14.77 11.10
CA PHE A 18 0.56 -15.27 12.47
C PHE A 18 0.73 -16.78 12.49
N ALA A 19 1.52 -17.28 13.45
CA ALA A 19 1.63 -18.69 13.78
C ALA A 19 0.38 -19.17 14.53
N PRO A 20 0.14 -20.50 14.66
CA PRO A 20 -0.96 -21.02 15.49
C PRO A 20 -0.89 -20.61 16.97
N SER A 21 0.27 -20.18 17.45
CA SER A 21 0.46 -19.60 18.79
C SER A 21 -0.07 -18.15 18.90
N GLY A 22 -0.40 -17.50 17.78
CA GLY A 22 -0.76 -16.09 17.71
C GLY A 22 0.41 -15.13 17.58
N GLU A 23 1.65 -15.62 17.63
CA GLU A 23 2.87 -14.83 17.41
C GLU A 23 3.08 -14.49 15.93
N VAL A 24 3.86 -13.44 15.65
CA VAL A 24 4.24 -13.11 14.27
C VAL A 24 5.10 -14.22 13.66
N ALA A 25 4.66 -14.77 12.55
CA ALA A 25 5.39 -15.80 11.81
C ALA A 25 6.46 -15.15 10.90
N ALA A 26 7.58 -14.73 11.52
CA ALA A 26 8.63 -13.95 10.86
C ALA A 26 9.18 -14.63 9.59
N GLY A 27 9.37 -15.95 9.59
CA GLY A 27 9.84 -16.69 8.42
C GLY A 27 8.85 -16.68 7.27
N ALA A 28 7.54 -16.72 7.54
CA ALA A 28 6.51 -16.60 6.51
C ALA A 28 6.43 -15.16 5.96
N LEU A 29 6.60 -14.15 6.83
CA LEU A 29 6.68 -12.76 6.41
C LEU A 29 7.87 -12.52 5.47
N GLU A 30 9.05 -13.07 5.82
CA GLU A 30 10.27 -12.96 5.01
C GLU A 30 10.09 -13.64 3.65
N ALA A 31 9.51 -14.84 3.63
CA ALA A 31 9.20 -15.55 2.39
C ALA A 31 8.24 -14.77 1.49
N LEU A 32 7.15 -14.21 2.04
CA LEU A 32 6.23 -13.35 1.29
C LEU A 32 6.92 -12.10 0.75
N ALA A 33 7.81 -11.48 1.54
CA ALA A 33 8.55 -10.30 1.12
C ALA A 33 9.43 -10.60 -0.11
N HIS A 34 10.15 -11.71 -0.09
CA HIS A 34 10.94 -12.16 -1.25
C HIS A 34 10.05 -12.47 -2.44
N GLU A 35 8.98 -13.22 -2.24
CA GLU A 35 8.07 -13.65 -3.29
C GLU A 35 7.44 -12.48 -4.06
N VAL A 36 6.95 -11.46 -3.36
CA VAL A 36 6.35 -10.31 -4.05
C VAL A 36 7.38 -9.50 -4.82
N LEU A 37 8.63 -9.39 -4.34
CA LEU A 37 9.70 -8.73 -5.06
C LEU A 37 10.17 -9.54 -6.27
N ASP A 38 10.25 -10.86 -6.16
CA ASP A 38 10.56 -11.77 -7.29
C ASP A 38 9.48 -11.69 -8.37
N ALA A 39 8.23 -11.49 -7.98
CA ALA A 39 7.10 -11.31 -8.89
C ALA A 39 6.97 -9.88 -9.46
N GLY A 40 7.94 -9.01 -9.23
CA GLY A 40 8.03 -7.69 -9.88
C GLY A 40 7.45 -6.52 -9.09
N ALA A 41 7.18 -6.67 -7.78
CA ALA A 41 6.89 -5.52 -6.94
C ALA A 41 8.10 -4.58 -6.88
N THR A 42 7.85 -3.28 -6.98
CA THR A 42 8.90 -2.24 -6.89
C THR A 42 9.31 -1.96 -5.44
N GLY A 43 8.41 -2.26 -4.49
CA GLY A 43 8.67 -2.06 -3.08
C GLY A 43 7.65 -2.74 -2.18
N ILE A 44 7.92 -2.63 -0.90
CA ILE A 44 7.11 -3.17 0.19
C ILE A 44 6.63 -2.02 1.07
N VAL A 45 5.39 -2.12 1.56
CA VAL A 45 4.89 -1.26 2.63
C VAL A 45 4.72 -2.10 3.89
N ALA A 46 5.57 -1.88 4.88
CA ALA A 46 5.46 -2.48 6.21
C ALA A 46 4.52 -1.64 7.09
N LEU A 47 3.86 -2.27 8.05
CA LEU A 47 3.01 -1.60 9.04
C LEU A 47 1.90 -0.70 8.44
N GLY A 48 1.44 -1.02 7.22
CA GLY A 48 0.21 -0.45 6.67
C GLY A 48 -1.04 -1.05 7.34
N THR A 49 -2.22 -0.58 6.94
CA THR A 49 -3.51 -1.14 7.43
C THR A 49 -3.62 -2.64 7.15
N THR A 50 -3.15 -3.09 5.99
CA THR A 50 -3.13 -4.49 5.56
C THR A 50 -2.25 -5.37 6.46
N GLY A 51 -1.19 -4.79 7.04
CA GLY A 51 -0.29 -5.44 8.01
C GLY A 51 -0.82 -5.45 9.44
N GLU A 52 -2.07 -5.03 9.67
CA GLU A 52 -2.71 -5.02 10.99
C GLU A 52 -1.93 -4.22 12.07
N ALA A 53 -1.20 -3.17 11.65
CA ALA A 53 -0.29 -2.44 12.53
C ALA A 53 -0.93 -1.90 13.82
N ALA A 54 -2.25 -1.62 13.80
CA ALA A 54 -2.98 -1.17 15.00
C ALA A 54 -3.14 -2.27 16.07
N ALA A 55 -3.00 -3.55 15.68
CA ALA A 55 -3.13 -4.70 16.55
C ALA A 55 -1.78 -5.34 16.94
N LEU A 56 -0.66 -4.73 16.53
CA LEU A 56 0.69 -5.16 16.88
C LEU A 56 1.21 -4.33 18.06
N ASP A 57 1.93 -4.96 18.98
CA ASP A 57 2.72 -4.28 19.98
C ASP A 57 4.03 -3.69 19.40
N GLU A 58 4.85 -3.06 20.23
CA GLU A 58 6.08 -2.41 19.78
C GLU A 58 7.14 -3.41 19.30
N GLU A 59 7.30 -4.53 20.02
CA GLU A 59 8.27 -5.58 19.67
C GLU A 59 7.90 -6.23 18.33
N GLU A 60 6.63 -6.50 18.11
CA GLU A 60 6.12 -7.05 16.86
C GLU A 60 6.27 -6.08 15.68
N ARG A 61 6.02 -4.79 15.90
CA ARG A 61 6.26 -3.75 14.88
C ARG A 61 7.73 -3.67 14.50
N ASP A 62 8.62 -3.75 15.48
CA ASP A 62 10.06 -3.76 15.26
C ASP A 62 10.48 -5.04 14.51
N LEU A 63 9.94 -6.20 14.88
CA LEU A 63 10.18 -7.46 14.17
C LEU A 63 9.75 -7.38 12.69
N VAL A 64 8.51 -6.93 12.44
CA VAL A 64 7.97 -6.78 11.07
C VAL A 64 8.81 -5.81 10.25
N THR A 65 9.15 -4.66 10.82
CA THR A 65 9.98 -3.65 10.14
C THR A 65 11.37 -4.18 9.84
N GLY A 66 11.98 -4.87 10.81
CA GLY A 66 13.31 -5.46 10.67
C GLY A 66 13.39 -6.53 9.58
N VAL A 67 12.38 -7.40 9.48
CA VAL A 67 12.30 -8.40 8.39
C VAL A 67 12.20 -7.68 7.05
N CYS A 68 11.25 -6.75 6.89
CA CYS A 68 11.07 -6.02 5.62
C CYS A 68 12.30 -5.19 5.25
N ALA A 69 12.98 -4.58 6.24
CA ALA A 69 14.19 -3.79 6.01
C ALA A 69 15.33 -4.63 5.46
N ARG A 70 15.60 -5.81 6.05
CA ARG A 70 16.64 -6.72 5.55
C ARG A 70 16.37 -7.19 4.12
N VAL A 71 15.11 -7.57 3.84
CA VAL A 71 14.75 -8.06 2.51
C VAL A 71 14.85 -6.95 1.47
N CYS A 72 14.32 -5.75 1.75
CA CYS A 72 14.38 -4.64 0.81
C CYS A 72 15.82 -4.19 0.54
N ASP A 73 16.67 -4.12 1.57
CA ASP A 73 18.09 -3.75 1.45
C ASP A 73 18.83 -4.74 0.54
N GLY A 74 18.70 -6.04 0.80
CA GLY A 74 19.33 -7.10 0.01
C GLY A 74 18.84 -7.18 -1.44
N ARG A 75 17.70 -6.55 -1.76
CA ARG A 75 17.07 -6.56 -3.09
C ARG A 75 17.10 -5.19 -3.78
N GLY A 76 17.60 -4.14 -3.14
CA GLY A 76 17.54 -2.78 -3.66
C GLY A 76 16.12 -2.26 -3.86
N ALA A 77 15.15 -2.79 -3.11
CA ALA A 77 13.74 -2.45 -3.22
C ALA A 77 13.35 -1.33 -2.25
N VAL A 78 12.29 -0.58 -2.57
CA VAL A 78 11.81 0.51 -1.69
C VAL A 78 11.08 -0.07 -0.49
N LEU A 79 11.52 0.26 0.70
CA LEU A 79 10.75 0.06 1.93
C LEU A 79 10.01 1.34 2.30
N THR A 80 8.69 1.27 2.36
CA THR A 80 7.85 2.31 2.97
C THR A 80 7.31 1.77 4.30
N VAL A 81 7.35 2.58 5.37
CA VAL A 81 6.89 2.15 6.71
C VAL A 81 5.70 2.99 7.15
N GLY A 82 4.63 2.36 7.63
CA GLY A 82 3.49 3.04 8.22
C GLY A 82 3.89 3.70 9.55
N ALA A 83 3.74 5.02 9.65
CA ALA A 83 4.17 5.81 10.80
C ALA A 83 3.17 6.92 11.20
N GLY A 84 1.89 6.76 10.84
CA GLY A 84 0.85 7.73 11.14
C GLY A 84 0.25 7.59 12.54
N ALA A 85 -0.28 8.69 13.06
CA ALA A 85 -1.13 8.75 14.25
C ALA A 85 -2.13 9.90 14.12
N SER A 86 -3.24 9.85 14.89
CA SER A 86 -4.27 10.90 14.86
C SER A 86 -3.80 12.24 15.43
N GLY A 87 -2.81 12.24 16.33
CA GLY A 87 -2.24 13.44 16.94
C GLY A 87 -0.82 13.72 16.46
N THR A 88 -0.50 14.99 16.17
CA THR A 88 0.80 15.40 15.61
C THR A 88 1.98 14.93 16.45
N ARG A 89 1.94 15.10 17.79
CA ARG A 89 3.04 14.66 18.68
C ARG A 89 3.28 13.16 18.62
N ALA A 90 2.22 12.34 18.56
CA ALA A 90 2.35 10.90 18.46
C ALA A 90 2.90 10.48 17.09
N ALA A 91 2.49 11.18 16.02
CA ALA A 91 3.03 10.95 14.68
C ALA A 91 4.50 11.37 14.58
N GLU A 92 4.91 12.49 15.19
CA GLU A 92 6.32 12.91 15.31
C GLU A 92 7.16 11.82 16.00
N ALA A 93 6.68 11.27 17.12
CA ALA A 93 7.38 10.20 17.84
C ALA A 93 7.50 8.91 16.99
N SER A 94 6.43 8.55 16.28
CA SER A 94 6.44 7.39 15.37
C SER A 94 7.46 7.58 14.23
N LEU A 95 7.50 8.76 13.62
CA LEU A 95 8.48 9.10 12.57
C LEU A 95 9.92 9.10 13.10
N ALA A 96 10.16 9.68 14.28
CA ALA A 96 11.48 9.68 14.89
C ALA A 96 12.02 8.25 15.12
N GLY A 97 11.13 7.30 15.44
CA GLY A 97 11.46 5.88 15.56
C GLY A 97 12.03 5.26 14.28
N LEU A 98 11.72 5.83 13.10
CA LEU A 98 12.24 5.33 11.82
C LEU A 98 13.74 5.58 11.63
N ALA A 99 14.36 6.46 12.42
CA ALA A 99 15.81 6.66 12.39
C ALA A 99 16.59 5.37 12.74
N ARG A 100 15.95 4.39 13.39
CA ARG A 100 16.51 3.05 13.65
C ARG A 100 16.61 2.18 12.41
N TRP A 101 15.90 2.55 11.35
CA TRP A 101 15.76 1.78 10.11
C TRP A 101 16.28 2.58 8.91
N PRO A 102 17.60 2.68 8.70
CA PRO A 102 18.19 3.46 7.60
C PRO A 102 17.77 2.94 6.21
N GLN A 103 17.23 1.72 6.13
CA GLN A 103 16.68 1.14 4.90
C GLN A 103 15.29 1.68 4.55
N ALA A 104 14.61 2.37 5.47
CA ALA A 104 13.32 2.98 5.17
C ALA A 104 13.50 4.11 4.14
N GLY A 105 12.91 3.95 2.96
CA GLY A 105 12.95 4.94 1.89
C GLY A 105 11.88 6.01 2.03
N ALA A 106 10.73 5.69 2.66
CA ALA A 106 9.62 6.61 2.89
C ALA A 106 8.78 6.20 4.11
N ALA A 107 8.00 7.15 4.62
CA ALA A 107 6.97 6.90 5.64
C ALA A 107 5.57 7.09 5.06
N LEU A 108 4.68 6.11 5.25
CA LEU A 108 3.26 6.22 4.92
C LEU A 108 2.52 6.80 6.12
N VAL A 109 2.02 8.02 5.98
CA VAL A 109 1.38 8.77 7.08
C VAL A 109 -0.09 9.02 6.75
N THR A 110 -0.97 8.48 7.58
CA THR A 110 -2.42 8.66 7.43
C THR A 110 -2.80 10.11 7.72
N VAL A 111 -3.71 10.68 6.94
CA VAL A 111 -4.42 11.90 7.33
C VAL A 111 -5.04 11.67 8.72
N PRO A 112 -4.94 12.64 9.67
CA PRO A 112 -5.43 12.46 11.03
C PRO A 112 -6.86 11.89 11.07
N SER A 113 -7.02 10.71 11.68
CA SER A 113 -8.29 10.01 11.78
C SER A 113 -9.07 10.46 13.02
N PHE A 114 -10.39 10.31 13.00
CA PHE A 114 -11.30 10.55 14.11
C PHE A 114 -11.49 12.02 14.50
N VAL A 115 -10.41 12.82 14.61
CA VAL A 115 -10.46 14.23 15.06
C VAL A 115 -10.97 15.20 13.99
N ARG A 116 -10.99 14.80 12.73
CA ARG A 116 -11.52 15.55 11.57
C ARG A 116 -11.05 17.02 11.54
N PRO A 117 -9.74 17.30 11.41
CA PRO A 117 -9.23 18.66 11.38
C PRO A 117 -9.67 19.39 10.09
N SER A 118 -9.62 20.73 10.10
CA SER A 118 -9.75 21.49 8.86
C SER A 118 -8.61 21.21 7.89
N ALA A 119 -8.76 21.56 6.60
CA ALA A 119 -7.68 21.46 5.60
C ALA A 119 -6.41 22.18 6.08
N ALA A 120 -6.54 23.38 6.64
CA ALA A 120 -5.41 24.11 7.22
C ALA A 120 -4.75 23.34 8.38
N GLY A 121 -5.53 22.64 9.21
CA GLY A 121 -5.00 21.79 10.28
C GLY A 121 -4.26 20.57 9.74
N VAL A 122 -4.73 19.97 8.64
CA VAL A 122 -4.02 18.88 7.95
C VAL A 122 -2.69 19.38 7.38
N LEU A 123 -2.68 20.53 6.71
CA LEU A 123 -1.46 21.14 6.17
C LEU A 123 -0.43 21.40 7.27
N ALA A 124 -0.83 22.06 8.36
CA ALA A 124 0.05 22.34 9.50
C ALA A 124 0.59 21.06 10.17
N HIS A 125 -0.24 19.99 10.21
CA HIS A 125 0.19 18.68 10.70
C HIS A 125 1.32 18.12 9.83
N PHE A 126 1.12 18.03 8.50
CA PHE A 126 2.13 17.47 7.60
C PHE A 126 3.37 18.35 7.46
N GLU A 127 3.24 19.69 7.54
CA GLU A 127 4.38 20.60 7.58
C GLU A 127 5.30 20.30 8.78
N ARG A 128 4.72 20.12 9.98
CA ARG A 128 5.48 19.73 11.16
C ARG A 128 6.11 18.35 11.03
N LEU A 129 5.37 17.38 10.50
CA LEU A 129 5.90 16.03 10.32
C LEU A 129 7.05 16.00 9.31
N ALA A 130 6.93 16.72 8.21
CA ALA A 130 7.97 16.81 7.19
C ALA A 130 9.25 17.46 7.72
N ALA A 131 9.13 18.42 8.65
CA ALA A 131 10.28 19.09 9.26
C ALA A 131 11.10 18.18 10.20
N VAL A 132 10.51 17.12 10.76
CA VAL A 132 11.17 16.22 11.74
C VAL A 132 11.39 14.81 11.24
N SER A 133 10.77 14.44 10.12
CA SER A 133 10.88 13.09 9.57
C SER A 133 12.29 12.81 9.04
N PRO A 134 12.90 11.65 9.40
CA PRO A 134 14.19 11.24 8.83
C PRO A 134 14.07 10.79 7.37
N VAL A 135 12.85 10.53 6.88
CA VAL A 135 12.57 10.01 5.53
C VAL A 135 11.43 10.80 4.87
N PRO A 136 11.33 10.82 3.54
CA PRO A 136 10.22 11.45 2.82
C PRO A 136 8.85 10.88 3.23
N LEU A 137 7.80 11.71 3.18
CA LEU A 137 6.44 11.35 3.56
C LEU A 137 5.59 11.01 2.33
N VAL A 138 4.82 9.95 2.42
CA VAL A 138 3.70 9.62 1.55
C VAL A 138 2.41 9.80 2.33
N VAL A 139 1.57 10.73 1.92
CA VAL A 139 0.26 10.97 2.55
C VAL A 139 -0.65 9.78 2.29
N TYR A 140 -1.30 9.22 3.31
CA TYR A 140 -2.33 8.19 3.11
C TYR A 140 -3.71 8.82 3.21
N HIS A 141 -4.31 9.09 2.06
CA HIS A 141 -5.65 9.65 1.96
C HIS A 141 -6.69 8.53 1.82
N VAL A 142 -7.43 8.28 2.90
CA VAL A 142 -8.39 7.18 3.03
C VAL A 142 -9.63 7.63 3.82
N PRO A 143 -10.47 8.52 3.25
CA PRO A 143 -11.53 9.21 3.99
C PRO A 143 -12.58 8.29 4.62
N TYR A 144 -12.86 7.12 4.04
CA TYR A 144 -13.81 6.17 4.65
C TYR A 144 -13.30 5.54 5.97
N ARG A 145 -11.97 5.62 6.24
CA ARG A 145 -11.37 5.20 7.53
C ARG A 145 -11.10 6.39 8.45
N THR A 146 -10.65 7.50 7.89
CA THR A 146 -10.25 8.68 8.69
C THR A 146 -11.44 9.58 9.03
N GLY A 147 -12.51 9.53 8.24
CA GLY A 147 -13.62 10.49 8.32
C GLY A 147 -13.25 11.88 7.76
N GLN A 148 -12.06 12.02 7.14
CA GLN A 148 -11.50 13.30 6.67
C GLN A 148 -11.26 13.26 5.17
N PRO A 149 -12.19 13.73 4.32
CA PRO A 149 -11.92 13.94 2.90
C PRO A 149 -11.01 15.16 2.70
N LEU A 150 -10.18 15.10 1.66
CA LEU A 150 -9.36 16.21 1.18
C LEU A 150 -9.63 16.39 -0.31
N ASP A 151 -9.81 17.65 -0.72
CA ASP A 151 -9.95 18.02 -2.12
C ASP A 151 -8.59 18.04 -2.86
N ALA A 152 -8.65 18.12 -4.17
CA ALA A 152 -7.45 18.18 -5.02
C ALA A 152 -6.55 19.38 -4.70
N ALA A 153 -7.13 20.52 -4.31
CA ALA A 153 -6.38 21.72 -3.93
C ALA A 153 -5.56 21.50 -2.66
N THR A 154 -6.14 20.87 -1.63
CA THR A 154 -5.46 20.53 -0.39
C THR A 154 -4.36 19.48 -0.65
N LEU A 155 -4.62 18.47 -1.50
CA LEU A 155 -3.63 17.46 -1.87
C LEU A 155 -2.45 18.06 -2.64
N ARG A 156 -2.68 19.02 -3.55
CA ARG A 156 -1.62 19.79 -4.23
C ARG A 156 -0.80 20.62 -3.23
N ALA A 157 -1.48 21.28 -2.28
CA ALA A 157 -0.79 22.04 -1.24
C ALA A 157 0.10 21.13 -0.38
N LEU A 158 -0.37 19.94 0.00
CA LEU A 158 0.45 18.93 0.68
C LEU A 158 1.64 18.49 -0.16
N GLY A 159 1.44 18.24 -1.46
CA GLY A 159 2.51 17.85 -2.38
C GLY A 159 3.53 18.95 -2.66
N SER A 160 3.23 20.19 -2.29
CA SER A 160 4.15 21.33 -2.39
C SER A 160 5.01 21.50 -1.13
N LEU A 161 4.72 20.76 -0.04
CA LEU A 161 5.52 20.81 1.18
C LEU A 161 6.86 20.07 0.98
N PRO A 162 7.98 20.67 1.35
CA PRO A 162 9.28 19.99 1.33
C PRO A 162 9.22 18.67 2.14
N GLY A 163 9.69 17.59 1.55
CA GLY A 163 9.68 16.27 2.21
C GLY A 163 8.40 15.45 2.03
N VAL A 164 7.32 16.02 1.47
CA VAL A 164 6.11 15.26 1.07
C VAL A 164 6.25 14.89 -0.40
N VAL A 165 6.42 13.60 -0.70
CA VAL A 165 6.79 13.12 -2.04
C VAL A 165 5.68 12.38 -2.78
N GLY A 166 4.56 12.14 -2.14
CA GLY A 166 3.44 11.46 -2.80
C GLY A 166 2.22 11.27 -1.91
N VAL A 167 1.19 10.73 -2.53
CA VAL A 167 -0.05 10.33 -1.87
C VAL A 167 -0.46 8.91 -2.28
N LYS A 168 -0.83 8.07 -1.30
CA LYS A 168 -1.66 6.89 -1.53
C LYS A 168 -3.11 7.35 -1.54
N TYR A 169 -3.73 7.35 -2.71
CA TYR A 169 -5.10 7.79 -2.93
C TYR A 169 -6.07 6.62 -2.83
N ALA A 170 -6.87 6.55 -1.77
CA ALA A 170 -7.73 5.44 -1.43
C ALA A 170 -9.10 5.96 -0.93
N VAL A 171 -9.91 6.49 -1.84
CA VAL A 171 -11.20 7.11 -1.50
C VAL A 171 -12.40 6.19 -1.78
N GLY A 172 -12.16 4.99 -2.33
CA GLY A 172 -13.17 3.99 -2.67
C GLY A 172 -13.80 4.16 -4.05
N THR A 173 -13.35 5.16 -4.82
CA THR A 173 -13.85 5.45 -6.17
C THR A 173 -12.81 6.22 -6.97
N LEU A 174 -13.05 6.34 -8.29
CA LEU A 174 -12.38 7.33 -9.12
C LEU A 174 -13.28 8.57 -9.19
N ASP A 175 -12.92 9.60 -8.44
CA ASP A 175 -13.68 10.84 -8.32
C ASP A 175 -13.06 12.01 -9.11
N GLN A 176 -13.71 13.17 -9.05
CA GLN A 176 -13.24 14.37 -9.72
C GLN A 176 -11.91 14.87 -9.14
N ASP A 177 -11.71 14.78 -7.82
CA ASP A 177 -10.47 15.20 -7.16
C ASP A 177 -9.27 14.37 -7.62
N ALA A 178 -9.45 13.06 -7.89
CA ALA A 178 -8.42 12.22 -8.50
C ALA A 178 -8.03 12.70 -9.88
N VAL A 179 -9.00 13.03 -10.73
CA VAL A 179 -8.78 13.53 -12.11
C VAL A 179 -8.05 14.88 -12.09
N GLU A 180 -8.50 15.80 -11.25
CA GLU A 180 -7.88 17.13 -11.10
C GLU A 180 -6.46 17.05 -10.54
N LEU A 181 -6.22 16.20 -9.52
CA LEU A 181 -4.90 16.01 -8.94
C LEU A 181 -3.91 15.41 -9.95
N LEU A 182 -4.34 14.39 -10.69
CA LEU A 182 -3.49 13.75 -11.71
C LEU A 182 -3.18 14.66 -12.89
N GLY A 183 -4.14 15.52 -13.27
CA GLY A 183 -3.98 16.49 -14.35
C GLY A 183 -3.06 17.68 -14.01
N ASP A 184 -2.98 18.06 -12.73
CA ASP A 184 -2.21 19.22 -12.25
C ASP A 184 -1.56 18.91 -10.89
N ARG A 185 -0.62 17.98 -10.87
CA ARG A 185 0.12 17.63 -9.66
C ARG A 185 1.45 18.38 -9.56
N PRO A 186 1.94 18.69 -8.35
CA PRO A 186 3.26 19.28 -8.17
C PRO A 186 4.37 18.41 -8.78
N ALA A 187 5.41 19.03 -9.31
CA ALA A 187 6.55 18.32 -9.87
C ALA A 187 7.20 17.42 -8.80
N GLY A 188 7.47 16.18 -9.14
CA GLY A 188 8.04 15.19 -8.22
C GLY A 188 7.06 14.61 -7.19
N PHE A 189 5.77 14.99 -7.22
CA PHE A 189 4.75 14.43 -6.36
C PHE A 189 4.11 13.21 -7.01
N HIS A 190 4.23 12.05 -6.35
CA HIS A 190 3.72 10.78 -6.84
C HIS A 190 2.28 10.53 -6.36
N VAL A 191 1.39 10.16 -7.28
CA VAL A 191 0.05 9.66 -6.94
C VAL A 191 0.04 8.16 -7.12
N LEU A 192 -0.20 7.43 -6.03
CA LEU A 192 -0.28 5.98 -5.99
C LEU A 192 -1.72 5.55 -5.74
N ALA A 193 -2.27 4.70 -6.61
CA ALA A 193 -3.59 4.12 -6.38
C ALA A 193 -3.60 3.31 -5.08
N GLY A 194 -4.59 3.54 -4.23
CA GLY A 194 -4.76 2.82 -2.96
C GLY A 194 -6.00 1.92 -2.93
N ASP A 195 -6.87 2.07 -3.94
CA ASP A 195 -8.03 1.21 -4.18
C ASP A 195 -7.74 0.28 -5.34
N ASP A 196 -7.55 -0.98 -5.04
CA ASP A 196 -7.02 -2.00 -5.94
C ASP A 196 -7.89 -2.17 -7.20
N ALA A 197 -9.22 -2.11 -7.06
CA ALA A 197 -10.15 -2.24 -8.18
C ALA A 197 -10.06 -1.08 -9.20
N HIS A 198 -9.58 0.09 -8.77
CA HIS A 198 -9.51 1.29 -9.60
C HIS A 198 -8.09 1.57 -10.15
N VAL A 199 -7.10 0.72 -9.83
CA VAL A 199 -5.69 0.97 -10.19
C VAL A 199 -5.49 1.15 -11.69
N SER A 200 -6.16 0.35 -12.53
CA SER A 200 -6.03 0.45 -13.99
C SER A 200 -6.48 1.82 -14.52
N ALA A 201 -7.60 2.34 -14.02
CA ALA A 201 -8.10 3.67 -14.39
C ALA A 201 -7.18 4.79 -13.87
N MET A 202 -6.67 4.67 -12.64
CA MET A 202 -5.70 5.62 -12.08
C MET A 202 -4.40 5.65 -12.90
N LEU A 203 -3.89 4.48 -13.30
CA LEU A 203 -2.70 4.40 -14.18
C LEU A 203 -2.96 5.01 -15.55
N ALA A 204 -4.15 4.79 -16.15
CA ALA A 204 -4.54 5.42 -17.41
C ALA A 204 -4.57 6.95 -17.33
N LEU A 205 -4.90 7.52 -16.16
CA LEU A 205 -4.88 8.95 -15.89
C LEU A 205 -3.50 9.47 -15.48
N GLY A 206 -2.47 8.62 -15.42
CA GLY A 206 -1.10 9.04 -15.12
C GLY A 206 -0.65 8.86 -13.67
N ALA A 207 -1.33 8.03 -12.86
CA ALA A 207 -0.81 7.64 -11.57
C ALA A 207 0.56 6.96 -11.71
N SER A 208 1.44 7.18 -10.75
CA SER A 208 2.81 6.64 -10.76
C SER A 208 2.86 5.13 -10.54
N GLY A 209 1.83 4.57 -9.89
CA GLY A 209 1.75 3.16 -9.52
C GLY A 209 0.61 2.91 -8.54
N GLY A 210 0.77 1.90 -7.69
CA GLY A 210 -0.20 1.58 -6.66
C GLY A 210 0.41 0.94 -5.41
N ILE A 211 -0.27 1.10 -4.28
CA ILE A 211 -0.02 0.37 -3.03
C ILE A 211 -1.23 -0.54 -2.82
N LEU A 212 -1.13 -1.81 -3.22
CA LEU A 212 -2.27 -2.68 -3.50
C LEU A 212 -2.21 -3.98 -2.68
N ALA A 213 -3.23 -4.24 -1.85
CA ALA A 213 -3.29 -5.46 -1.04
C ALA A 213 -3.56 -6.71 -1.88
N SER A 214 -4.40 -6.61 -2.94
CA SER A 214 -4.68 -7.72 -3.86
C SER A 214 -3.42 -8.16 -4.63
N ALA A 215 -2.40 -7.32 -4.69
CA ALA A 215 -1.14 -7.68 -5.33
C ALA A 215 -0.39 -8.82 -4.62
N HIS A 216 -0.71 -9.16 -3.37
CA HIS A 216 -0.25 -10.42 -2.76
C HIS A 216 -0.65 -11.66 -3.57
N LEU A 217 -1.80 -11.62 -4.22
CA LEU A 217 -2.38 -12.78 -4.88
C LEU A 217 -1.89 -12.93 -6.34
N ALA A 218 -1.50 -11.83 -6.97
CA ALA A 218 -1.12 -11.78 -8.38
C ALA A 218 -0.14 -10.63 -8.65
N THR A 219 0.96 -10.56 -7.92
CA THR A 219 1.95 -9.47 -7.99
C THR A 219 2.45 -9.24 -9.41
N ASP A 220 2.82 -10.31 -10.11
CA ASP A 220 3.28 -10.31 -11.50
C ASP A 220 2.25 -9.68 -12.46
N ARG A 221 0.97 -9.97 -12.26
CA ARG A 221 -0.10 -9.42 -13.09
C ARG A 221 -0.31 -7.92 -12.85
N PHE A 222 -0.26 -7.47 -11.59
CA PHE A 222 -0.33 -6.04 -11.28
C PHE A 222 0.91 -5.29 -11.78
N ALA A 223 2.11 -5.89 -11.70
CA ALA A 223 3.33 -5.33 -12.27
C ALA A 223 3.23 -5.20 -13.80
N GLU A 224 2.72 -6.25 -14.48
CA GLU A 224 2.44 -6.23 -15.93
C GLU A 224 1.41 -5.16 -16.30
N LEU A 225 0.34 -4.99 -15.53
CA LEU A 225 -0.64 -3.93 -15.74
C LEU A 225 0.02 -2.54 -15.73
N ALA A 226 0.85 -2.29 -14.71
CA ALA A 226 1.56 -1.00 -14.59
C ALA A 226 2.55 -0.79 -15.75
N ALA A 227 3.24 -1.84 -16.18
CA ALA A 227 4.14 -1.80 -17.33
C ALA A 227 3.38 -1.55 -18.65
N ALA A 228 2.24 -2.21 -18.86
CA ALA A 228 1.42 -2.06 -20.06
C ALA A 228 0.89 -0.64 -20.23
N TRP A 229 0.35 -0.02 -19.16
CA TRP A 229 -0.05 1.38 -19.20
C TRP A 229 1.11 2.32 -19.50
N ARG A 230 2.26 2.11 -18.89
CA ARG A 230 3.47 2.93 -19.13
C ARG A 230 4.00 2.80 -20.55
N ALA A 231 3.89 1.61 -21.15
CA ALA A 231 4.27 1.35 -22.54
C ALA A 231 3.23 1.83 -23.56
N GLY A 232 2.05 2.29 -23.14
CA GLY A 232 0.95 2.69 -24.03
C GLY A 232 0.17 1.53 -24.64
N ASP A 233 0.37 0.27 -24.17
CA ASP A 233 -0.42 -0.90 -24.59
C ASP A 233 -1.81 -0.89 -23.90
N ALA A 234 -2.63 0.06 -24.31
CA ALA A 234 -3.94 0.28 -23.71
C ALA A 234 -4.93 -0.89 -23.94
N VAL A 235 -4.74 -1.69 -24.99
CA VAL A 235 -5.59 -2.85 -25.27
C VAL A 235 -5.35 -3.93 -24.24
N HIS A 236 -4.08 -4.28 -24.03
CA HIS A 236 -3.69 -5.26 -23.05
C HIS A 236 -3.99 -4.80 -21.63
N ALA A 237 -3.62 -3.55 -21.30
CA ALA A 237 -3.85 -2.96 -19.99
C ALA A 237 -5.33 -2.95 -19.58
N ARG A 238 -6.26 -2.66 -20.51
CA ARG A 238 -7.70 -2.73 -20.25
C ARG A 238 -8.18 -4.15 -19.95
N THR A 239 -7.76 -5.13 -20.77
CA THR A 239 -8.13 -6.53 -20.57
C THR A 239 -7.67 -7.04 -19.21
N LEU A 240 -6.41 -6.82 -18.89
CA LEU A 240 -5.81 -7.22 -17.61
C LEU A 240 -6.42 -6.44 -16.44
N GLY A 241 -6.62 -5.14 -16.60
CA GLY A 241 -7.22 -4.28 -15.59
C GLY A 241 -8.63 -4.71 -15.17
N HIS A 242 -9.50 -5.10 -16.13
CA HIS A 242 -10.83 -5.62 -15.81
C HIS A 242 -10.76 -6.93 -15.01
N ALA A 243 -9.87 -7.85 -15.39
CA ALA A 243 -9.71 -9.12 -14.67
C ALA A 243 -9.20 -8.88 -13.24
N LEU A 244 -8.20 -8.01 -13.07
CA LEU A 244 -7.64 -7.64 -11.76
C LEU A 244 -8.63 -6.86 -10.89
N ALA A 245 -9.49 -6.02 -11.48
CA ALA A 245 -10.57 -5.37 -10.75
C ALA A 245 -11.55 -6.39 -10.15
N GLY A 246 -11.87 -7.45 -10.91
CA GLY A 246 -12.70 -8.56 -10.41
C GLY A 246 -12.04 -9.33 -9.26
N LEU A 247 -10.74 -9.61 -9.35
CA LEU A 247 -9.97 -10.21 -8.26
C LEU A 247 -9.94 -9.29 -7.03
N SER A 248 -9.68 -8.01 -7.23
CA SER A 248 -9.65 -7.02 -6.15
C SER A 248 -10.99 -6.91 -5.44
N ALA A 249 -12.10 -6.85 -6.18
CA ALA A 249 -13.44 -6.83 -5.58
C ALA A 249 -13.69 -8.07 -4.70
N ALA A 250 -13.25 -9.26 -5.13
CA ALA A 250 -13.36 -10.48 -4.32
C ALA A 250 -12.44 -10.43 -3.09
N ALA A 251 -11.21 -9.92 -3.21
CA ALA A 251 -10.26 -9.80 -2.10
C ALA A 251 -10.72 -8.80 -1.00
N PHE A 252 -11.62 -7.87 -1.35
CA PHE A 252 -12.19 -6.88 -0.44
C PHE A 252 -13.70 -7.12 -0.15
N ALA A 253 -14.24 -8.30 -0.49
CA ALA A 253 -15.63 -8.63 -0.19
C ALA A 253 -15.94 -8.65 1.32
N GLU A 254 -14.94 -8.89 2.13
CA GLU A 254 -14.98 -8.84 3.59
C GLU A 254 -13.86 -7.92 4.13
N PRO A 255 -13.87 -7.56 5.42
CA PRO A 255 -12.86 -6.66 5.97
C PRO A 255 -11.43 -7.11 5.69
N SER A 256 -10.64 -6.25 5.05
CA SER A 256 -9.22 -6.50 4.75
C SER A 256 -8.39 -6.49 6.06
N PRO A 257 -7.43 -7.43 6.22
CA PRO A 257 -6.85 -8.32 5.22
C PRO A 257 -7.42 -9.76 5.19
N GLY A 258 -8.59 -10.02 5.79
CA GLY A 258 -9.10 -11.37 6.04
C GLY A 258 -9.11 -12.28 4.81
N VAL A 259 -9.69 -11.82 3.68
CA VAL A 259 -9.76 -12.63 2.44
C VAL A 259 -8.37 -12.88 1.85
N VAL A 260 -7.52 -11.85 1.82
CA VAL A 260 -6.13 -11.99 1.32
C VAL A 260 -5.38 -13.05 2.12
N LYS A 261 -5.45 -13.01 3.46
CA LYS A 261 -4.80 -14.01 4.33
C LYS A 261 -5.42 -15.40 4.15
N GLY A 262 -6.75 -15.48 4.00
CA GLY A 262 -7.45 -16.74 3.70
C GLY A 262 -6.95 -17.40 2.41
N VAL A 263 -6.78 -16.63 1.34
CA VAL A 263 -6.24 -17.13 0.05
C VAL A 263 -4.77 -17.54 0.20
N LEU A 264 -3.94 -16.71 0.83
CA LEU A 264 -2.52 -17.02 1.07
C LEU A 264 -2.36 -18.32 1.87
N HIS A 265 -3.19 -18.53 2.89
CA HIS A 265 -3.20 -19.76 3.68
C HIS A 265 -3.64 -20.97 2.85
N ALA A 266 -4.73 -20.85 2.07
CA ALA A 266 -5.20 -21.91 1.18
C ALA A 266 -4.15 -22.31 0.12
N GLN A 267 -3.24 -21.39 -0.23
CA GLN A 267 -2.09 -21.64 -1.10
C GLN A 267 -0.85 -22.19 -0.35
N GLY A 268 -0.91 -22.32 0.97
CA GLY A 268 0.22 -22.79 1.81
C GLY A 268 1.34 -21.76 1.98
N ARG A 269 1.09 -20.48 1.66
CA ARG A 269 2.08 -19.39 1.71
C ARG A 269 2.23 -18.74 3.08
N ILE A 270 1.22 -18.89 3.95
CA ILE A 270 1.26 -18.49 5.36
C ILE A 270 0.69 -19.59 6.23
N PRO A 271 1.11 -19.71 7.51
CA PRO A 271 0.76 -20.85 8.35
C PRO A 271 -0.71 -20.89 8.81
N THR A 272 -1.34 -19.71 9.00
CA THR A 272 -2.75 -19.58 9.40
C THR A 272 -3.44 -18.47 8.62
N PRO A 273 -4.78 -18.49 8.46
CA PRO A 273 -5.55 -17.39 7.90
C PRO A 273 -5.87 -16.31 8.95
N ASP A 274 -5.35 -16.44 10.17
CA ASP A 274 -5.76 -15.67 11.32
C ASP A 274 -5.46 -14.18 11.18
N VAL A 275 -6.38 -13.38 11.67
CA VAL A 275 -6.25 -11.94 11.88
C VAL A 275 -6.47 -11.64 13.36
N ARG A 276 -6.01 -10.50 13.85
CA ARG A 276 -6.22 -10.09 15.24
C ARG A 276 -7.53 -9.33 15.42
N LEU A 277 -8.18 -9.56 16.56
CA LEU A 277 -9.35 -8.78 16.95
C LEU A 277 -9.07 -7.27 16.89
N PRO A 278 -10.04 -6.47 16.45
CA PRO A 278 -11.46 -6.82 16.23
C PRO A 278 -11.80 -7.45 14.87
N LEU A 279 -10.80 -7.73 14.02
CA LEU A 279 -11.03 -8.45 12.77
C LEU A 279 -11.28 -9.94 13.04
N LEU A 280 -12.00 -10.57 12.12
CA LEU A 280 -12.22 -12.02 12.09
C LEU A 280 -11.67 -12.60 10.78
N PRO A 281 -11.22 -13.87 10.77
CA PRO A 281 -10.87 -14.56 9.54
C PRO A 281 -12.02 -14.52 8.54
N ALA A 282 -11.69 -14.45 7.26
CA ALA A 282 -12.71 -14.42 6.20
C ALA A 282 -13.51 -15.72 6.12
N SER A 283 -14.73 -15.62 5.62
CA SER A 283 -15.56 -16.79 5.34
C SER A 283 -14.93 -17.66 4.25
N GLN A 284 -15.17 -18.97 4.32
CA GLN A 284 -14.72 -19.89 3.27
C GLN A 284 -15.31 -19.53 1.90
N ALA A 285 -16.54 -18.99 1.86
CA ALA A 285 -17.19 -18.55 0.63
C ALA A 285 -16.42 -17.40 -0.03
N ALA A 286 -15.99 -16.37 0.73
CA ALA A 286 -15.23 -15.26 0.21
C ALA A 286 -13.84 -15.70 -0.28
N VAL A 287 -13.16 -16.60 0.46
CA VAL A 287 -11.87 -17.17 0.05
C VAL A 287 -12.00 -17.94 -1.26
N THR A 288 -13.04 -18.80 -1.38
CA THR A 288 -13.30 -19.59 -2.60
C THR A 288 -13.55 -18.66 -3.79
N ALA A 289 -14.39 -17.66 -3.64
CA ALA A 289 -14.68 -16.69 -4.71
C ALA A 289 -13.41 -15.94 -5.17
N ALA A 290 -12.53 -15.57 -4.24
CA ALA A 290 -11.26 -14.94 -4.58
C ALA A 290 -10.31 -15.90 -5.33
N LEU A 291 -10.24 -17.17 -4.93
CA LEU A 291 -9.46 -18.21 -5.63
C LEU A 291 -9.99 -18.45 -7.05
N GLU A 292 -11.31 -18.47 -7.24
CA GLU A 292 -11.93 -18.60 -8.58
C GLU A 292 -11.55 -17.41 -9.49
N ARG A 293 -11.58 -16.17 -8.95
CA ARG A 293 -11.16 -14.99 -9.69
C ARG A 293 -9.67 -15.01 -10.03
N LEU A 294 -8.84 -15.48 -9.11
CA LEU A 294 -7.42 -15.64 -9.33
C LEU A 294 -7.13 -16.66 -10.45
N ALA A 295 -7.80 -17.82 -10.42
CA ALA A 295 -7.67 -18.86 -11.44
C ALA A 295 -8.15 -18.41 -12.83
N ALA A 296 -9.10 -17.47 -12.89
CA ALA A 296 -9.65 -16.93 -14.14
C ALA A 296 -8.80 -15.78 -14.73
N LEU A 297 -7.70 -15.37 -14.09
CA LEU A 297 -6.84 -14.33 -14.65
C LEU A 297 -6.24 -14.76 -16.00
N PRO A 298 -6.11 -13.84 -16.96
CA PRO A 298 -5.38 -14.12 -18.21
C PRO A 298 -3.98 -14.66 -17.92
N LYS A 299 -3.52 -15.62 -18.70
CA LYS A 299 -2.12 -16.10 -18.58
C LYS A 299 -1.13 -14.96 -18.83
N ALA A 300 0.04 -15.04 -18.18
CA ALA A 300 1.15 -14.13 -18.46
C ALA A 300 1.45 -14.14 -19.96
N ARG A 301 1.71 -12.97 -20.54
CA ARG A 301 2.34 -12.95 -21.86
C ARG A 301 3.75 -13.50 -21.68
N THR A 302 4.02 -14.68 -22.23
CA THR A 302 5.38 -15.13 -22.44
C THR A 302 6.00 -14.14 -23.42
N GLY A 303 7.01 -13.37 -22.95
CA GLY A 303 7.65 -12.37 -23.78
C GLY A 303 8.17 -13.01 -25.07
N GLU A 304 7.57 -12.67 -26.18
CA GLU A 304 8.30 -12.70 -27.45
C GLU A 304 9.21 -11.47 -27.41
N ALA A 305 10.52 -11.76 -27.29
CA ALA A 305 11.59 -10.80 -27.32
C ALA A 305 11.75 -10.14 -28.69
#